data_a25c32379acc9fcf0eb946ee53a9403b
#
_entry.id   a25c32379acc9fcf0eb946ee53a9403b
#
_cell.length_a   1.000
_cell.length_b   1.000
_cell.length_c   1.000
_cell.angle_alpha   90.00
_cell.angle_beta   90.00
_cell.angle_gamma   90.00
#
_symmetry.space_group_name_H-M   'P 1'
#
loop_
_entity.id
_entity.type
_entity.pdbx_description
1 polymer ?
#
loop_
_entity_poly.entity_id
_entity_poly.type
_entity_poly.pdbx_seq_one_letter_code
_entity_poly.pdbx_strand_id
1 'polypeptide(L)'
;KKKVHEASGMAQVDFDLAAGIAGGEYTLRVKMLDGKTADRPIVISSYEPPRLKMKLDFVRKAYGPGDEVSATFEIKRTTGEPLRNHALQATVRLDGQDLPRVQFQTDGQGEAVVRFNLPAEIALGDGLLTVLADEGGLTESIARRVPIVLKKLAFTAYPEGGDLIVGVPGRVYFEAK
;
A
#
# COMPACT_ATOMS: atom_id res chain seq x y z
N LYS A 1 25.25 -3.06 22.94
CA LYS A 1 24.14 -3.25 23.92
C LYS A 1 23.82 -1.89 24.53
N LYS A 2 22.60 -1.41 24.36
CA LYS A 2 22.09 -0.25 25.11
C LYS A 2 21.22 -0.76 26.26
N LYS A 3 21.34 -0.18 27.45
CA LYS A 3 20.41 -0.43 28.56
C LYS A 3 19.34 0.65 28.55
N VAL A 4 18.09 0.23 28.62
CA VAL A 4 16.95 1.12 28.70
C VAL A 4 16.27 0.89 30.03
N HIS A 5 15.99 1.94 30.78
CA HIS A 5 15.25 1.88 32.03
C HIS A 5 14.01 2.75 31.88
N GLU A 6 12.85 2.15 32.13
CA GLU A 6 11.62 2.93 32.18
C GLU A 6 10.60 2.34 33.17
N ALA A 7 9.85 3.24 33.82
CA ALA A 7 8.86 2.89 34.82
C ALA A 7 7.44 2.65 34.24
N SER A 8 7.20 3.04 32.98
CA SER A 8 5.87 3.04 32.35
C SER A 8 5.57 1.82 31.49
N GLY A 9 6.52 0.89 31.35
CA GLY A 9 6.40 -0.27 30.46
C GLY A 9 6.65 0.04 28.98
N MET A 10 6.95 1.29 28.64
CA MET A 10 7.39 1.70 27.30
C MET A 10 8.84 2.16 27.36
N ALA A 11 9.62 1.78 26.37
CA ALA A 11 11.02 2.17 26.26
C ALA A 11 11.35 2.58 24.83
N GLN A 12 12.18 3.61 24.71
CA GLN A 12 12.72 4.06 23.42
C GLN A 12 14.24 3.97 23.43
N VAL A 13 14.80 3.53 22.33
CA VAL A 13 16.25 3.49 22.14
C VAL A 13 16.60 3.80 20.70
N ASP A 14 17.59 4.66 20.51
CA ASP A 14 18.14 4.99 19.21
C ASP A 14 19.41 4.17 18.96
N PHE A 15 19.52 3.59 17.79
CA PHE A 15 20.68 2.85 17.32
C PHE A 15 21.31 3.58 16.15
N ASP A 16 22.55 4.00 16.36
CA ASP A 16 23.37 4.48 15.25
C ASP A 16 23.90 3.27 14.48
N LEU A 17 23.53 3.17 13.21
CA LEU A 17 24.08 2.16 12.32
C LEU A 17 25.47 2.60 11.86
N ALA A 18 26.46 1.73 12.00
CA ALA A 18 27.81 2.04 11.55
C ALA A 18 27.84 2.26 10.03
N ALA A 19 28.63 3.23 9.58
CA ALA A 19 28.89 3.41 8.15
C ALA A 19 29.51 2.13 7.60
N GLY A 20 28.88 1.58 6.55
CA GLY A 20 29.32 0.34 5.91
C GLY A 20 28.81 -0.95 6.56
N ILE A 21 27.79 -0.87 7.43
CA ILE A 21 27.09 -2.09 7.85
C ILE A 21 26.56 -2.84 6.64
N ALA A 22 26.78 -4.16 6.59
CA ALA A 22 26.30 -4.96 5.47
C ALA A 22 24.76 -4.94 5.42
N GLY A 23 24.18 -4.82 4.23
CA GLY A 23 22.76 -5.03 4.01
C GLY A 23 22.37 -6.48 4.32
N GLY A 24 21.13 -6.69 4.76
CA GLY A 24 20.62 -8.03 5.03
C GLY A 24 19.58 -8.06 6.15
N GLU A 25 19.18 -9.26 6.50
CA GLU A 25 18.28 -9.49 7.62
C GLU A 25 19.03 -9.50 8.95
N TYR A 26 18.51 -8.75 9.90
CA TYR A 26 19.02 -8.67 11.25
C TYR A 26 17.90 -8.98 12.24
N THR A 27 18.27 -9.41 13.43
CA THR A 27 17.32 -9.64 14.52
C THR A 27 17.50 -8.60 15.61
N LEU A 28 16.50 -7.80 15.84
CA LEU A 28 16.42 -6.93 17.01
C LEU A 28 15.97 -7.78 18.19
N ARG A 29 16.85 -7.93 19.20
CA ARG A 29 16.55 -8.69 20.40
C ARG A 29 16.40 -7.77 21.60
N VAL A 30 15.25 -7.83 22.24
CA VAL A 30 14.98 -7.16 23.52
C VAL A 30 15.06 -8.21 24.61
N LYS A 31 15.83 -7.93 25.65
CA LYS A 31 15.93 -8.77 26.85
C LYS A 31 15.46 -8.01 28.07
N MET A 32 14.48 -8.54 28.75
CA MET A 32 13.95 -8.00 30.00
C MET A 32 14.84 -8.37 31.21
N LEU A 33 14.65 -7.67 32.31
CA LEU A 33 15.39 -7.93 33.56
C LEU A 33 15.09 -9.31 34.14
N ASP A 34 13.87 -9.82 33.95
CA ASP A 34 13.44 -11.17 34.35
C ASP A 34 14.00 -12.30 33.45
N GLY A 35 14.81 -11.93 32.45
CA GLY A 35 15.45 -12.89 31.54
C GLY A 35 14.65 -13.20 30.29
N LYS A 36 13.38 -12.78 30.18
CA LYS A 36 12.57 -12.98 28.96
C LYS A 36 13.15 -12.21 27.79
N THR A 37 13.05 -12.79 26.61
CA THR A 37 13.52 -12.17 25.37
C THR A 37 12.41 -12.13 24.35
N ALA A 38 12.41 -11.06 23.55
CA ALA A 38 11.57 -10.92 22.37
C ALA A 38 12.46 -10.57 21.17
N ASP A 39 12.26 -11.29 20.07
CA ASP A 39 13.01 -11.10 18.83
C ASP A 39 12.10 -10.53 17.76
N ARG A 40 12.62 -9.57 17.00
CA ARG A 40 11.93 -9.01 15.83
C ARG A 40 12.89 -8.95 14.64
N PRO A 41 12.57 -9.60 13.53
CA PRO A 41 13.35 -9.45 12.31
C PRO A 41 13.22 -8.02 11.77
N ILE A 42 14.33 -7.46 11.33
CA ILE A 42 14.45 -6.17 10.66
C ILE A 42 15.36 -6.32 9.45
N VAL A 43 15.11 -5.54 8.41
CA VAL A 43 15.99 -5.50 7.24
C VAL A 43 16.78 -4.19 7.28
N ILE A 44 18.10 -4.30 7.13
CA ILE A 44 19.00 -3.16 6.92
C ILE A 44 19.41 -3.18 5.45
N SER A 45 19.15 -2.08 4.74
CA SER A 45 19.57 -1.91 3.36
C SER A 45 20.25 -0.54 3.19
N SER A 46 21.18 -0.46 2.24
CA SER A 46 21.68 0.84 1.81
C SER A 46 20.57 1.62 1.12
N TYR A 47 20.43 2.89 1.47
CA TYR A 47 19.51 3.76 0.76
C TYR A 47 20.11 4.09 -0.62
N GLU A 48 19.47 3.59 -1.66
CA GLU A 48 19.72 4.03 -3.03
C GLU A 48 18.64 5.06 -3.38
N PRO A 49 19.02 6.32 -3.68
CA PRO A 49 18.04 7.32 -4.08
C PRO A 49 17.35 6.88 -5.36
N PRO A 50 16.03 7.07 -5.48
CA PRO A 50 15.31 6.78 -6.71
C PRO A 50 15.94 7.47 -7.91
N ARG A 51 16.11 6.76 -9.02
CA ARG A 51 16.63 7.32 -10.28
C ARG A 51 15.51 7.86 -11.16
N LEU A 52 14.30 7.39 -10.91
CA LEU A 52 13.10 7.72 -11.66
C LEU A 52 12.14 8.55 -10.81
N LYS A 53 11.55 9.55 -11.43
CA LYS A 53 10.41 10.30 -10.90
C LYS A 53 9.18 9.81 -11.64
N MET A 54 8.27 9.18 -10.92
CA MET A 54 7.04 8.64 -11.46
C MET A 54 5.83 9.36 -10.88
N LYS A 55 4.81 9.58 -11.71
CA LYS A 55 3.52 10.11 -11.33
C LYS A 55 2.43 9.20 -11.89
N LEU A 56 1.43 8.89 -11.06
CA LEU A 56 0.33 8.01 -11.42
C LEU A 56 -0.96 8.59 -10.82
N ASP A 57 -1.88 9.02 -11.68
CA ASP A 57 -3.12 9.64 -11.24
C ASP A 57 -4.32 9.05 -12.00
N PHE A 58 -5.41 8.76 -11.27
CA PHE A 58 -6.63 8.25 -11.89
C PHE A 58 -7.42 9.37 -12.58
N VAL A 59 -7.95 9.08 -13.75
CA VAL A 59 -8.75 10.03 -14.54
C VAL A 59 -10.07 10.36 -13.85
N ARG A 60 -10.67 9.38 -13.19
CA ARG A 60 -11.93 9.55 -12.44
C ARG A 60 -11.68 9.41 -10.94
N LYS A 61 -12.49 10.11 -10.14
CA LYS A 61 -12.42 10.08 -8.67
C LYS A 61 -13.08 8.84 -8.06
N ALA A 62 -13.86 8.10 -8.85
CA ALA A 62 -14.55 6.89 -8.42
C ALA A 62 -14.82 5.96 -9.60
N TYR A 63 -14.70 4.66 -9.34
CA TYR A 63 -15.03 3.57 -10.25
C TYR A 63 -15.91 2.55 -9.53
N GLY A 64 -16.84 1.94 -10.25
CA GLY A 64 -17.70 0.86 -9.76
C GLY A 64 -17.33 -0.49 -10.35
N PRO A 65 -18.00 -1.58 -9.88
CA PRO A 65 -17.89 -2.90 -10.49
C PRO A 65 -18.18 -2.86 -11.98
N GLY A 66 -17.34 -3.54 -12.79
CA GLY A 66 -17.45 -3.56 -14.23
C GLY A 66 -16.94 -2.35 -14.99
N ASP A 67 -16.52 -1.28 -14.30
CA ASP A 67 -15.98 -0.08 -14.95
C ASP A 67 -14.59 -0.34 -15.55
N GLU A 68 -14.32 0.34 -16.68
CA GLU A 68 -12.94 0.53 -17.15
C GLU A 68 -12.26 1.61 -16.33
N VAL A 69 -11.16 1.26 -15.69
CA VAL A 69 -10.28 2.18 -14.97
C VAL A 69 -9.26 2.74 -15.94
N SER A 70 -9.08 4.06 -15.91
CA SER A 70 -8.04 4.76 -16.65
C SER A 70 -7.19 5.59 -15.71
N ALA A 71 -5.87 5.47 -15.82
CA ALA A 71 -4.91 6.25 -15.06
C ALA A 71 -3.85 6.84 -15.99
N THR A 72 -3.51 8.11 -15.79
CA THR A 72 -2.38 8.76 -16.44
C THR A 72 -1.11 8.43 -15.71
N PHE A 73 -0.06 8.15 -16.46
CA PHE A 73 1.25 7.82 -15.95
C PHE A 73 2.30 8.71 -16.61
N GLU A 74 3.23 9.23 -15.81
CA GLU A 74 4.37 10.01 -16.28
C GLU A 74 5.65 9.46 -15.63
N ILE A 75 6.73 9.33 -16.40
CA ILE A 75 8.02 8.88 -15.92
C ILE A 75 9.17 9.70 -16.51
N LYS A 76 10.05 10.16 -15.62
CA LYS A 76 11.25 10.93 -15.97
C LYS A 76 12.43 10.46 -15.12
N ARG A 77 13.63 10.58 -15.64
CA ARG A 77 14.84 10.48 -14.81
C ARG A 77 14.90 11.62 -13.81
N THR A 78 15.65 11.46 -12.75
CA THR A 78 15.88 12.55 -11.77
C THR A 78 16.57 13.77 -12.40
N THR A 79 17.27 13.59 -13.52
CA THR A 79 17.82 14.66 -14.36
C THR A 79 16.77 15.50 -15.09
N GLY A 80 15.50 15.03 -15.13
CA GLY A 80 14.39 15.67 -15.82
C GLY A 80 14.11 15.11 -17.22
N GLU A 81 14.95 14.23 -17.75
CA GLU A 81 14.74 13.60 -19.07
C GLU A 81 13.57 12.60 -19.02
N PRO A 82 12.60 12.67 -19.96
CA PRO A 82 11.54 11.69 -20.06
C PRO A 82 12.05 10.32 -20.52
N LEU A 83 11.51 9.25 -19.93
CA LEU A 83 11.72 7.88 -20.43
C LEU A 83 10.79 7.66 -21.63
N ARG A 84 11.34 7.86 -22.83
CA ARG A 84 10.59 7.81 -24.09
C ARG A 84 10.47 6.38 -24.61
N ASN A 85 9.31 6.05 -25.16
CA ASN A 85 9.06 4.74 -25.79
C ASN A 85 9.52 3.57 -24.91
N HIS A 86 9.35 3.70 -23.59
CA HIS A 86 9.80 2.71 -22.63
C HIS A 86 8.67 1.72 -22.34
N ALA A 87 8.98 0.43 -22.49
CA ALA A 87 8.04 -0.63 -22.19
C ALA A 87 7.89 -0.78 -20.67
N LEU A 88 6.65 -0.83 -20.21
CA LEU A 88 6.27 -0.85 -18.79
C LEU A 88 5.25 -1.94 -18.52
N GLN A 89 5.17 -2.36 -17.28
CA GLN A 89 4.21 -3.32 -16.81
C GLN A 89 3.45 -2.76 -15.61
N ALA A 90 2.13 -2.92 -15.64
CA ALA A 90 1.29 -2.66 -14.48
C ALA A 90 0.67 -3.96 -13.96
N THR A 91 0.59 -4.06 -12.64
CA THR A 91 -0.15 -5.11 -11.93
C THR A 91 -1.27 -4.46 -11.14
N VAL A 92 -2.41 -5.11 -11.12
CA VAL A 92 -3.57 -4.67 -10.33
C VAL A 92 -3.93 -5.80 -9.38
N ARG A 93 -3.96 -5.48 -8.10
CA ARG A 93 -4.44 -6.38 -7.05
C ARG A 93 -5.75 -5.86 -6.50
N LEU A 94 -6.79 -6.68 -6.50
CA LEU A 94 -8.12 -6.33 -6.02
C LEU A 94 -8.59 -7.38 -5.02
N ASP A 95 -8.96 -6.95 -3.82
CA ASP A 95 -9.46 -7.80 -2.74
C ASP A 95 -8.55 -9.03 -2.48
N GLY A 96 -7.23 -8.83 -2.60
CA GLY A 96 -6.21 -9.87 -2.42
C GLY A 96 -5.95 -10.75 -3.65
N GLN A 97 -6.67 -10.57 -4.76
CA GLN A 97 -6.48 -11.30 -6.01
C GLN A 97 -5.80 -10.43 -7.07
N ASP A 98 -4.91 -11.05 -7.85
CA ASP A 98 -4.24 -10.36 -8.95
C ASP A 98 -5.09 -10.42 -10.21
N LEU A 99 -5.34 -9.26 -10.84
CA LEU A 99 -5.95 -9.16 -12.16
C LEU A 99 -4.90 -9.41 -13.27
N PRO A 100 -5.32 -9.62 -14.52
CA PRO A 100 -4.38 -9.74 -15.63
C PRO A 100 -3.42 -8.55 -15.70
N ARG A 101 -2.16 -8.84 -15.96
CA ARG A 101 -1.12 -7.82 -16.09
C ARG A 101 -1.36 -6.96 -17.32
N VAL A 102 -1.12 -5.66 -17.18
CA VAL A 102 -1.25 -4.70 -18.28
C VAL A 102 0.15 -4.32 -18.75
N GLN A 103 0.42 -4.55 -20.03
CA GLN A 103 1.64 -4.04 -20.67
C GLN A 103 1.30 -2.79 -21.46
N PHE A 104 2.15 -1.77 -21.36
CA PHE A 104 1.97 -0.52 -22.06
C PHE A 104 3.34 0.14 -22.32
N GLN A 105 3.35 1.23 -23.05
CA GLN A 105 4.57 1.93 -23.44
C GLN A 105 4.34 3.44 -23.25
N THR A 106 5.40 4.14 -22.82
CA THR A 106 5.39 5.60 -22.79
C THR A 106 5.57 6.18 -24.19
N ASP A 107 5.04 7.36 -24.38
CA ASP A 107 5.24 8.15 -25.59
C ASP A 107 6.59 8.91 -25.59
N GLY A 108 6.74 9.86 -26.55
CA GLY A 108 7.91 10.72 -26.67
C GLY A 108 8.11 11.72 -25.54
N GLN A 109 7.14 11.89 -24.66
CA GLN A 109 7.20 12.78 -23.49
C GLN A 109 7.35 11.99 -22.17
N GLY A 110 7.40 10.66 -22.24
CA GLY A 110 7.45 9.79 -21.07
C GLY A 110 6.07 9.63 -20.41
N GLU A 111 4.98 9.85 -21.15
CA GLU A 111 3.62 9.75 -20.68
C GLU A 111 2.93 8.51 -21.26
N ALA A 112 1.96 7.97 -20.52
CA ALA A 112 1.14 6.86 -20.95
C ALA A 112 -0.22 6.87 -20.25
N VAL A 113 -1.17 6.09 -20.79
CA VAL A 113 -2.45 5.81 -20.14
C VAL A 113 -2.55 4.32 -19.88
N VAL A 114 -2.66 3.98 -18.61
CA VAL A 114 -2.92 2.61 -18.16
C VAL A 114 -4.42 2.38 -18.10
N ARG A 115 -4.91 1.29 -18.73
CA ARG A 115 -6.33 0.91 -18.71
C ARG A 115 -6.49 -0.53 -18.31
N PHE A 116 -7.50 -0.81 -17.50
CA PHE A 116 -7.91 -2.16 -17.14
C PHE A 116 -9.37 -2.15 -16.69
N ASN A 117 -10.01 -3.33 -16.76
CA ASN A 117 -11.40 -3.48 -16.36
C ASN A 117 -11.50 -4.05 -14.94
N LEU A 118 -12.37 -3.47 -14.13
CA LEU A 118 -12.76 -4.05 -12.86
C LEU A 118 -13.73 -5.22 -13.08
N PRO A 119 -13.69 -6.26 -12.24
CA PRO A 119 -14.68 -7.31 -12.26
C PRO A 119 -16.09 -6.78 -12.04
N ALA A 120 -17.09 -7.48 -12.57
CA ALA A 120 -18.51 -7.19 -12.36
C ALA A 120 -18.93 -7.34 -10.89
N GLU A 121 -18.20 -8.17 -10.14
CA GLU A 121 -18.41 -8.38 -8.70
C GLU A 121 -17.15 -7.99 -7.92
N ILE A 122 -17.31 -7.12 -6.95
CA ILE A 122 -16.24 -6.66 -6.06
C ILE A 122 -16.74 -6.79 -4.62
N ALA A 123 -15.93 -7.42 -3.77
CA ALA A 123 -16.32 -7.72 -2.38
C ALA A 123 -16.06 -6.53 -1.43
N LEU A 124 -14.81 -6.09 -1.35
CA LEU A 124 -14.35 -5.05 -0.42
C LEU A 124 -13.97 -3.75 -1.12
N GLY A 125 -13.51 -3.84 -2.38
CA GLY A 125 -13.04 -2.69 -3.15
C GLY A 125 -11.63 -2.24 -2.76
N ASP A 126 -10.83 -3.11 -2.13
CA ASP A 126 -9.43 -2.81 -1.83
C ASP A 126 -8.56 -3.09 -3.07
N GLY A 127 -8.46 -2.09 -3.93
CA GLY A 127 -7.72 -2.14 -5.19
C GLY A 127 -6.39 -1.39 -5.12
N LEU A 128 -5.31 -2.01 -5.61
CA LEU A 128 -3.98 -1.41 -5.73
C LEU A 128 -3.47 -1.57 -7.17
N LEU A 129 -3.18 -0.47 -7.83
CA LEU A 129 -2.48 -0.42 -9.10
C LEU A 129 -1.00 -0.14 -8.83
N THR A 130 -0.12 -1.02 -9.34
CA THR A 130 1.34 -0.85 -9.25
C THR A 130 1.92 -0.84 -10.66
N VAL A 131 2.71 0.17 -10.98
CA VAL A 131 3.49 0.24 -12.23
C VAL A 131 4.94 -0.05 -11.90
N LEU A 132 5.55 -0.94 -12.69
CA LEU A 132 6.94 -1.35 -12.60
C LEU A 132 7.70 -0.78 -13.79
N ALA A 133 8.84 -0.15 -13.52
CA ALA A 133 9.75 0.39 -14.52
C ALA A 133 11.15 -0.20 -14.32
N ASP A 134 11.67 -0.87 -15.36
CA ASP A 134 13.00 -1.43 -15.36
C ASP A 134 13.93 -0.52 -16.16
N GLU A 135 14.95 0.05 -15.53
CA GLU A 135 15.97 0.83 -16.21
C GLU A 135 17.37 0.50 -15.67
N GLY A 136 18.27 0.15 -16.60
CA GLY A 136 19.67 -0.13 -16.24
C GLY A 136 19.86 -1.26 -15.24
N GLY A 137 18.99 -2.27 -15.25
CA GLY A 137 19.04 -3.43 -14.37
C GLY A 137 18.46 -3.19 -12.97
N LEU A 138 17.82 -2.05 -12.75
CA LEU A 138 17.07 -1.74 -11.53
C LEU A 138 15.59 -1.61 -11.85
N THR A 139 14.76 -2.19 -10.98
CA THR A 139 13.30 -2.07 -11.04
C THR A 139 12.84 -1.07 -9.98
N GLU A 140 12.19 -0.01 -10.42
CA GLU A 140 11.50 0.92 -9.54
C GLU A 140 9.98 0.81 -9.73
N SER A 141 9.20 1.19 -8.72
CA SER A 141 7.76 1.06 -8.79
C SER A 141 7.04 2.24 -8.16
N ILE A 142 5.82 2.50 -8.67
CA ILE A 142 4.85 3.38 -8.03
C ILE A 142 3.54 2.63 -7.85
N ALA A 143 2.92 2.80 -6.69
CA ALA A 143 1.63 2.18 -6.39
C ALA A 143 0.60 3.23 -5.94
N ARG A 144 -0.65 3.07 -6.38
CA ARG A 144 -1.80 3.91 -6.00
C ARG A 144 -3.03 3.06 -5.75
N ARG A 145 -3.77 3.38 -4.70
CA ARG A 145 -5.07 2.75 -4.45
C ARG A 145 -6.07 3.17 -5.51
N VAL A 146 -6.74 2.18 -6.11
CA VAL A 146 -7.82 2.42 -7.07
C VAL A 146 -9.02 3.00 -6.32
N PRO A 147 -9.57 4.14 -6.73
CA PRO A 147 -10.70 4.75 -6.04
C PRO A 147 -12.00 4.01 -6.39
N ILE A 148 -12.23 2.87 -5.75
CA ILE A 148 -13.41 2.04 -5.95
C ILE A 148 -14.51 2.46 -4.97
N VAL A 149 -15.70 2.67 -5.50
CA VAL A 149 -16.91 2.94 -4.71
C VAL A 149 -17.92 1.84 -4.95
N LEU A 150 -18.20 1.08 -3.91
CA LEU A 150 -19.25 0.08 -3.91
C LEU A 150 -20.56 0.74 -3.49
N LYS A 151 -21.62 0.53 -4.26
CA LYS A 151 -22.99 0.91 -3.87
C LYS A 151 -23.54 -0.07 -2.82
N LYS A 152 -22.79 -0.31 -1.76
CA LYS A 152 -23.19 -1.18 -0.65
C LYS A 152 -23.29 -0.32 0.60
N LEU A 153 -24.43 -0.42 1.27
CA LEU A 153 -24.60 0.16 2.58
C LEU A 153 -24.17 -0.90 3.61
N ALA A 154 -23.07 -0.65 4.33
CA ALA A 154 -22.73 -1.44 5.50
C ALA A 154 -23.57 -0.93 6.68
N PHE A 155 -24.42 -1.79 7.23
CA PHE A 155 -25.31 -1.46 8.32
C PHE A 155 -24.96 -2.32 9.53
N THR A 156 -24.72 -1.68 10.66
CA THR A 156 -24.51 -2.35 11.96
C THR A 156 -25.45 -1.79 12.98
N ALA A 157 -26.14 -2.65 13.71
CA ALA A 157 -27.07 -2.27 14.75
C ALA A 157 -26.52 -2.64 16.14
N TYR A 158 -26.65 -1.74 17.10
CA TYR A 158 -26.18 -1.88 18.47
C TYR A 158 -27.37 -1.69 19.42
N PRO A 159 -27.98 -2.76 19.95
CA PRO A 159 -29.02 -2.65 21.01
C PRO A 159 -28.40 -2.07 22.28
N GLU A 160 -29.11 -1.12 22.92
CA GLU A 160 -28.75 -0.61 24.23
C GLU A 160 -28.85 -1.74 25.27
N GLY A 161 -27.72 -2.06 25.92
CA GLY A 161 -27.66 -3.20 26.86
C GLY A 161 -27.25 -4.55 26.23
N GLY A 162 -26.95 -4.58 24.91
CA GLY A 162 -26.43 -5.76 24.21
C GLY A 162 -27.51 -6.64 23.58
N ASP A 163 -28.65 -6.86 24.23
CA ASP A 163 -29.73 -7.72 23.75
C ASP A 163 -31.08 -7.01 23.69
N LEU A 164 -31.92 -7.41 22.72
CA LEU A 164 -33.30 -6.98 22.64
C LEU A 164 -34.20 -8.01 23.38
N ILE A 165 -34.99 -7.55 24.35
CA ILE A 165 -35.86 -8.40 25.14
C ILE A 165 -37.31 -8.25 24.63
N VAL A 166 -37.98 -9.38 24.38
CA VAL A 166 -39.37 -9.40 23.89
C VAL A 166 -40.30 -8.74 24.92
N GLY A 167 -41.09 -7.77 24.43
CA GLY A 167 -42.08 -7.07 25.29
C GLY A 167 -41.50 -5.90 26.11
N VAL A 168 -40.19 -5.63 26.04
CA VAL A 168 -39.54 -4.49 26.70
C VAL A 168 -39.13 -3.46 25.66
N PRO A 169 -39.53 -2.16 25.79
CA PRO A 169 -39.02 -1.09 24.92
C PRO A 169 -37.53 -0.97 25.08
N GLY A 170 -36.77 -1.08 23.99
CA GLY A 170 -35.31 -0.92 23.93
C GLY A 170 -34.91 0.08 22.85
N ARG A 171 -33.78 0.75 23.06
CA ARG A 171 -33.14 1.57 22.01
C ARG A 171 -32.18 0.75 21.19
N VAL A 172 -32.15 1.03 19.90
CA VAL A 172 -31.15 0.47 18.98
C VAL A 172 -30.45 1.64 18.31
N TYR A 173 -29.15 1.67 18.47
CA TYR A 173 -28.29 2.57 17.72
C TYR A 173 -27.83 1.85 16.44
N PHE A 174 -27.70 2.57 15.34
CA PHE A 174 -27.19 2.00 14.11
C PHE A 174 -26.17 2.91 13.46
N GLU A 175 -25.20 2.30 12.83
CA GLU A 175 -24.18 2.92 12.01
C GLU A 175 -24.38 2.46 10.57
N ALA A 176 -24.39 3.41 9.62
CA ALA A 176 -24.43 3.16 8.19
C ALA A 176 -23.19 3.79 7.53
N LYS A 177 -22.44 2.97 6.76
CA LYS A 177 -21.24 3.41 6.03
C LYS A 177 -21.39 3.08 4.55
#